data_2d497538190a93d5f8f6a6f5b0aaf35e
#
_entry.id   2d497538190a93d5f8f6a6f5b0aaf35e
#
_cell.length_a   1.000
_cell.length_b   1.000
_cell.length_c   1.000
_cell.angle_alpha   90.00
_cell.angle_beta   90.00
_cell.angle_gamma   90.00
#
_symmetry.space_group_name_H-M   'P 1'
#
loop_
_entity.id
_entity.type
_entity.pdbx_description
1 polymer ?
#
loop_
_entity_poly.entity_id
_entity_poly.type
_entity_poly.pdbx_seq_one_letter_code
_entity_poly.pdbx_strand_id
1 'polypeptide(L)'
;MSLKIKMNTCTVNTTILAKRPIEWIVIHYTAGTSSAVGRAMDLTEWYKAGANPNNPASSDFVVDDGTVVQYNPDIANRYTWGAGGSKYTTKYTSESGKYYGICKNSNCINIEICSNKKNKKSLDANDTDWYFTDSELALAAELVKRLMREYNIPADHVIMHHHVTGKLCPAMWTHNDAELEGWRKFQKMFGYDASKTVSTPTTTTPDDGKLYYVQVGAFKSKENAENYLKEVQKKYPGAFIKKM
;
A
#
# COMPACT_ATOMS: atom_id res chain seq x y z
N MET A 1 -12.65 -9.75 -14.89
CA MET A 1 -13.37 -8.47 -15.11
C MET A 1 -12.43 -7.33 -14.78
N SER A 2 -12.49 -6.19 -15.48
CA SER A 2 -11.67 -5.02 -15.14
C SER A 2 -12.23 -4.34 -13.89
N LEU A 3 -11.38 -4.02 -12.90
CA LEU A 3 -11.73 -3.28 -11.70
C LEU A 3 -12.30 -1.90 -12.11
N LYS A 4 -13.56 -1.63 -11.76
CA LYS A 4 -14.18 -0.32 -11.98
C LYS A 4 -13.91 0.59 -10.78
N ILE A 5 -13.33 1.77 -11.04
CA ILE A 5 -13.07 2.79 -10.04
C ILE A 5 -14.01 3.95 -10.29
N LYS A 6 -14.79 4.35 -9.30
CA LYS A 6 -15.59 5.56 -9.31
C LYS A 6 -14.72 6.75 -8.92
N MET A 7 -14.87 7.86 -9.62
CA MET A 7 -14.16 9.10 -9.31
C MET A 7 -15.04 9.98 -8.42
N ASN A 8 -14.55 10.32 -7.23
CA ASN A 8 -15.15 11.32 -6.35
C ASN A 8 -14.08 12.25 -5.79
N THR A 9 -13.38 12.90 -6.70
CA THR A 9 -12.11 13.57 -6.43
C THR A 9 -12.27 14.94 -5.77
N CYS A 10 -11.30 15.25 -4.91
CA CYS A 10 -11.17 16.56 -4.27
C CYS A 10 -9.71 16.79 -3.84
N THR A 11 -9.39 18.05 -3.51
CA THR A 11 -8.04 18.44 -3.08
C THR A 11 -7.94 18.79 -1.59
N VAL A 12 -9.05 18.68 -0.85
CA VAL A 12 -9.08 18.90 0.61
C VAL A 12 -8.19 17.86 1.31
N ASN A 13 -7.44 18.29 2.32
CA ASN A 13 -6.50 17.43 3.07
C ASN A 13 -5.49 16.69 2.16
N THR A 14 -5.02 17.38 1.12
CA THR A 14 -3.98 16.89 0.23
C THR A 14 -2.88 17.93 0.04
N THR A 15 -1.71 17.51 -0.42
CA THR A 15 -0.59 18.40 -0.70
C THR A 15 -0.03 18.14 -2.10
N ILE A 16 0.25 19.21 -2.85
CA ILE A 16 0.90 19.12 -4.16
C ILE A 16 2.39 18.81 -3.94
N LEU A 17 2.87 17.82 -4.68
CA LEU A 17 4.28 17.48 -4.80
C LEU A 17 4.50 16.91 -6.21
N ALA A 18 4.97 17.74 -7.12
CA ALA A 18 5.16 17.36 -8.52
C ALA A 18 6.13 16.18 -8.65
N LYS A 19 5.74 15.18 -9.44
CA LYS A 19 6.54 13.97 -9.69
C LYS A 19 6.98 13.29 -8.40
N ARG A 20 6.07 13.17 -7.41
CA ARG A 20 6.39 12.55 -6.14
C ARG A 20 6.89 11.11 -6.32
N PRO A 21 7.88 10.66 -5.53
CA PRO A 21 8.25 9.25 -5.51
C PRO A 21 7.07 8.44 -4.96
N ILE A 22 6.56 7.46 -5.72
CA ILE A 22 5.52 6.55 -5.26
C ILE A 22 6.17 5.19 -5.05
N GLU A 23 6.44 4.85 -3.79
CA GLU A 23 7.24 3.69 -3.41
C GLU A 23 6.46 2.68 -2.59
N TRP A 24 5.36 3.11 -1.95
CA TRP A 24 4.61 2.32 -0.98
C TRP A 24 3.10 2.37 -1.25
N ILE A 25 2.41 1.30 -0.85
CA ILE A 25 0.95 1.30 -0.65
C ILE A 25 0.70 1.05 0.83
N VAL A 26 -0.11 1.91 1.46
CA VAL A 26 -0.46 1.79 2.88
C VAL A 26 -1.94 1.44 3.01
N ILE A 27 -2.20 0.34 3.68
CA ILE A 27 -3.55 -0.16 3.97
C ILE A 27 -4.01 0.34 5.33
N HIS A 28 -5.24 0.86 5.34
CA HIS A 28 -5.94 1.36 6.52
C HIS A 28 -7.30 0.69 6.68
N TYR A 29 -7.94 0.91 7.83
CA TYR A 29 -9.34 0.63 8.03
C TYR A 29 -10.06 1.91 8.47
N THR A 30 -11.31 2.08 8.05
CA THR A 30 -12.04 3.32 8.28
C THR A 30 -12.47 3.54 9.74
N ALA A 31 -12.29 2.54 10.61
CA ALA A 31 -12.90 2.51 11.96
C ALA A 31 -14.42 2.73 11.95
N GLY A 32 -15.05 2.48 10.81
CA GLY A 32 -16.52 2.49 10.64
C GLY A 32 -17.12 1.14 10.98
N THR A 33 -18.44 1.09 11.13
CA THR A 33 -19.17 -0.12 11.54
C THR A 33 -19.97 -0.75 10.41
N SER A 34 -19.72 -0.37 9.17
CA SER A 34 -20.37 -0.90 7.97
C SER A 34 -19.49 -0.73 6.73
N SER A 35 -19.39 -1.79 5.94
CA SER A 35 -18.76 -1.81 4.61
C SER A 35 -19.77 -1.85 3.47
N ALA A 36 -21.08 -1.70 3.75
CA ALA A 36 -22.12 -1.74 2.73
C ALA A 36 -21.81 -0.81 1.56
N VAL A 37 -22.20 -1.22 0.35
CA VAL A 37 -22.04 -0.43 -0.88
C VAL A 37 -22.55 1.01 -0.68
N GLY A 38 -21.70 1.98 -1.00
CA GLY A 38 -21.94 3.40 -0.78
C GLY A 38 -21.08 4.01 0.33
N ARG A 39 -20.56 3.19 1.26
CA ARG A 39 -19.72 3.71 2.36
C ARG A 39 -18.41 4.32 1.90
N ALA A 40 -17.82 3.80 0.83
CA ALA A 40 -16.65 4.42 0.21
C ALA A 40 -16.96 5.83 -0.32
N MET A 41 -18.15 6.03 -0.88
CA MET A 41 -18.61 7.35 -1.32
C MET A 41 -18.85 8.28 -0.13
N ASP A 42 -19.56 7.81 0.92
CA ASP A 42 -19.83 8.58 2.12
C ASP A 42 -18.54 9.09 2.78
N LEU A 43 -17.50 8.25 2.87
CA LEU A 43 -16.22 8.64 3.44
C LEU A 43 -15.51 9.71 2.59
N THR A 44 -15.56 9.58 1.27
CA THR A 44 -14.96 10.59 0.39
C THR A 44 -15.72 11.91 0.43
N GLU A 45 -17.05 11.93 0.61
CA GLU A 45 -17.82 13.14 0.88
C GLU A 45 -17.45 13.77 2.24
N TRP A 46 -17.20 12.95 3.27
CA TRP A 46 -16.71 13.43 4.55
C TRP A 46 -15.33 14.09 4.44
N TYR A 47 -14.42 13.55 3.62
CA TYR A 47 -13.14 14.19 3.32
C TYR A 47 -13.31 15.54 2.64
N LYS A 48 -14.24 15.66 1.67
CA LYS A 48 -14.56 16.92 0.98
C LYS A 48 -15.05 17.99 1.94
N ALA A 49 -15.81 17.59 2.94
CA ALA A 49 -16.29 18.48 4.00
C ALA A 49 -15.20 18.89 5.01
N GLY A 50 -13.93 18.47 4.80
CA GLY A 50 -12.80 18.81 5.66
C GLY A 50 -12.45 17.74 6.69
N ALA A 51 -13.19 16.64 6.75
CA ALA A 51 -13.03 15.60 7.76
C ALA A 51 -13.13 16.16 9.19
N ASN A 52 -12.35 15.61 10.13
CA ASN A 52 -12.27 16.18 11.48
C ASN A 52 -11.27 17.35 11.49
N PRO A 53 -11.69 18.60 11.77
CA PRO A 53 -10.79 19.76 11.76
C PRO A 53 -9.61 19.63 12.72
N ASN A 54 -9.78 18.90 13.83
CA ASN A 54 -8.74 18.68 14.83
C ASN A 54 -7.78 17.54 14.46
N ASN A 55 -8.17 16.71 13.50
CA ASN A 55 -7.36 15.60 13.00
C ASN A 55 -7.64 15.38 11.51
N PRO A 56 -7.19 16.31 10.65
CA PRO A 56 -7.49 16.26 9.22
C PRO A 56 -6.83 15.02 8.59
N ALA A 57 -7.61 14.29 7.80
CA ALA A 57 -7.15 13.08 7.13
C ALA A 57 -7.80 12.95 5.75
N SER A 58 -7.17 12.17 4.89
CA SER A 58 -7.70 11.71 3.60
C SER A 58 -6.95 10.49 3.10
N SER A 59 -7.52 9.78 2.14
CA SER A 59 -6.86 8.67 1.46
C SER A 59 -6.97 8.81 -0.06
N ASP A 60 -6.09 8.14 -0.80
CA ASP A 60 -6.13 8.15 -2.26
C ASP A 60 -7.33 7.35 -2.79
N PHE A 61 -7.63 6.24 -2.13
CA PHE A 61 -8.74 5.34 -2.45
C PHE A 61 -9.48 4.90 -1.19
N VAL A 62 -10.77 4.65 -1.37
CA VAL A 62 -11.63 4.01 -0.39
C VAL A 62 -12.33 2.81 -1.03
N VAL A 63 -12.42 1.69 -0.31
CA VAL A 63 -13.00 0.44 -0.78
C VAL A 63 -14.12 0.01 0.16
N ASP A 64 -15.29 -0.30 -0.37
CA ASP A 64 -16.41 -0.95 0.32
C ASP A 64 -16.76 -2.30 -0.31
N ASP A 65 -17.86 -2.94 0.10
CA ASP A 65 -18.27 -4.28 -0.37
C ASP A 65 -18.52 -4.41 -1.88
N GLY A 66 -18.62 -3.32 -2.63
CA GLY A 66 -18.91 -3.39 -4.06
C GLY A 66 -18.29 -2.25 -4.86
N THR A 67 -17.58 -1.32 -4.22
CA THR A 67 -17.12 -0.11 -4.87
C THR A 67 -15.70 0.25 -4.48
N VAL A 68 -14.92 0.68 -5.46
CA VAL A 68 -13.66 1.41 -5.23
C VAL A 68 -13.89 2.86 -5.65
N VAL A 69 -13.61 3.79 -4.76
CA VAL A 69 -13.71 5.23 -5.01
C VAL A 69 -12.33 5.86 -4.95
N GLN A 70 -11.94 6.60 -5.98
CA GLN A 70 -10.73 7.41 -5.98
C GLN A 70 -11.07 8.82 -5.52
N TYR A 71 -10.35 9.31 -4.50
CA TYR A 71 -10.47 10.65 -3.95
C TYR A 71 -9.39 11.60 -4.47
N ASN A 72 -8.13 11.18 -4.49
CA ASN A 72 -7.03 12.00 -4.98
C ASN A 72 -7.14 12.21 -6.51
N PRO A 73 -7.28 13.46 -7.01
CA PRO A 73 -7.42 13.70 -8.45
C PRO A 73 -6.12 13.46 -9.25
N ASP A 74 -4.97 13.50 -8.60
CA ASP A 74 -3.66 13.41 -9.28
C ASP A 74 -2.62 12.72 -8.38
N ILE A 75 -2.62 11.39 -8.42
CA ILE A 75 -1.77 10.57 -7.57
C ILE A 75 -0.28 10.81 -7.84
N ALA A 76 0.11 11.12 -9.07
CA ALA A 76 1.50 11.32 -9.46
C ALA A 76 2.09 12.65 -8.92
N ASN A 77 1.25 13.66 -8.68
CA ASN A 77 1.70 15.00 -8.30
C ASN A 77 1.05 15.52 -7.02
N ARG A 78 0.32 14.67 -6.30
CA ARG A 78 -0.39 15.04 -5.08
C ARG A 78 -0.43 13.86 -4.12
N TYR A 79 -0.26 14.10 -2.84
CA TYR A 79 -0.43 13.07 -1.82
C TYR A 79 -1.53 13.42 -0.81
N THR A 80 -2.15 12.39 -0.26
CA THR A 80 -3.18 12.44 0.77
C THR A 80 -2.56 12.36 2.17
N TRP A 81 -3.35 12.71 3.20
CA TRP A 81 -2.89 12.75 4.59
C TRP A 81 -3.40 11.52 5.36
N GLY A 82 -2.88 10.32 5.03
CA GLY A 82 -3.32 9.05 5.64
C GLY A 82 -2.27 8.37 6.52
N ALA A 83 -1.02 8.31 6.06
CA ALA A 83 0.05 7.54 6.71
C ALA A 83 0.93 8.36 7.67
N GLY A 84 0.57 9.62 7.94
CA GLY A 84 1.32 10.50 8.85
C GLY A 84 1.04 10.21 10.32
N GLY A 85 1.70 11.00 11.18
CA GLY A 85 1.52 10.98 12.62
C GLY A 85 2.79 10.66 13.40
N SER A 86 2.71 10.78 14.72
CA SER A 86 3.81 10.44 15.63
C SER A 86 3.96 8.92 15.75
N LYS A 87 5.17 8.47 16.01
CA LYS A 87 5.41 7.07 16.31
C LYS A 87 4.78 6.70 17.65
N TYR A 88 4.01 5.63 17.66
CA TYR A 88 3.47 5.08 18.90
C TYR A 88 4.59 4.43 19.73
N THR A 89 4.57 4.65 21.04
CA THR A 89 5.52 4.05 21.97
C THR A 89 5.15 2.60 22.31
N THR A 90 3.86 2.29 22.35
CA THR A 90 3.36 0.93 22.54
C THR A 90 3.64 0.08 21.31
N LYS A 91 4.31 -1.05 21.54
CA LYS A 91 4.55 -2.05 20.51
C LYS A 91 3.50 -3.16 20.66
N TYR A 92 2.48 -3.13 19.83
CA TYR A 92 1.43 -4.16 19.81
C TYR A 92 1.91 -5.46 19.14
N THR A 93 2.75 -5.31 18.09
CA THR A 93 3.31 -6.44 17.36
C THR A 93 4.80 -6.24 17.15
N SER A 94 5.50 -7.29 16.75
CA SER A 94 6.93 -7.25 16.35
C SER A 94 7.19 -6.33 15.14
N GLU A 95 6.15 -5.99 14.38
CA GLU A 95 6.23 -5.15 13.18
C GLU A 95 5.80 -3.68 13.42
N SER A 96 5.47 -3.32 14.68
CA SER A 96 5.01 -1.95 15.03
C SER A 96 6.05 -0.88 14.68
N GLY A 97 5.67 0.05 13.78
CA GLY A 97 6.49 1.20 13.43
C GLY A 97 7.81 0.86 12.71
N LYS A 98 7.89 -0.29 12.04
CA LYS A 98 9.07 -0.79 11.32
C LYS A 98 9.57 0.19 10.25
N TYR A 99 8.65 0.89 9.59
CA TYR A 99 8.96 1.83 8.50
C TYR A 99 8.73 3.29 8.88
N TYR A 100 8.77 3.61 10.19
CA TYR A 100 8.64 4.98 10.66
C TYR A 100 9.76 5.87 10.10
N GLY A 101 9.38 7.02 9.53
CA GLY A 101 10.30 7.95 8.88
C GLY A 101 10.78 7.53 7.48
N ILE A 102 10.52 6.29 7.06
CA ILE A 102 10.82 5.76 5.71
C ILE A 102 9.59 5.92 4.82
N CYS A 103 8.48 5.26 5.15
CA CYS A 103 7.20 5.49 4.48
C CYS A 103 6.54 6.75 5.05
N LYS A 104 6.10 7.65 4.16
CA LYS A 104 5.51 8.96 4.47
C LYS A 104 4.34 9.22 3.52
N ASN A 105 3.46 10.16 3.87
CA ASN A 105 2.39 10.60 2.95
C ASN A 105 2.93 10.96 1.55
N SER A 106 4.11 11.56 1.47
CA SER A 106 4.70 12.02 0.22
C SER A 106 5.17 10.91 -0.72
N ASN A 107 5.41 9.70 -0.23
CA ASN A 107 5.90 8.57 -1.03
C ASN A 107 5.00 7.33 -1.00
N CYS A 108 3.77 7.44 -0.48
CA CYS A 108 2.84 6.31 -0.46
C CYS A 108 1.48 6.65 -1.10
N ILE A 109 0.77 5.60 -1.53
CA ILE A 109 -0.64 5.62 -1.86
C ILE A 109 -1.40 5.07 -0.66
N ASN A 110 -2.39 5.82 -0.13
CA ASN A 110 -3.21 5.42 0.99
C ASN A 110 -4.52 4.77 0.52
N ILE A 111 -4.83 3.57 1.01
CA ILE A 111 -6.08 2.86 0.72
C ILE A 111 -6.81 2.61 2.04
N GLU A 112 -7.98 3.20 2.20
CA GLU A 112 -8.92 2.88 3.28
C GLU A 112 -9.86 1.74 2.86
N ILE A 113 -9.94 0.71 3.68
CA ILE A 113 -10.93 -0.36 3.53
C ILE A 113 -12.03 -0.12 4.58
N CYS A 114 -13.29 -0.06 4.14
CA CYS A 114 -14.42 0.12 5.02
C CYS A 114 -14.49 -1.08 5.99
N SER A 115 -14.50 -0.81 7.27
CA SER A 115 -14.53 -1.85 8.28
C SER A 115 -15.92 -2.11 8.81
N ASN A 116 -16.10 -3.28 9.41
CA ASN A 116 -17.29 -3.69 10.14
C ASN A 116 -16.92 -3.96 11.60
N LYS A 117 -17.94 -3.97 12.45
CA LYS A 117 -17.80 -4.28 13.86
C LYS A 117 -19.04 -5.03 14.38
N LYS A 118 -18.85 -6.05 15.21
CA LYS A 118 -19.95 -6.81 15.80
C LYS A 118 -20.69 -5.96 16.85
N ASN A 119 -19.96 -5.36 17.79
CA ASN A 119 -20.51 -4.41 18.76
C ASN A 119 -20.39 -2.97 18.21
N LYS A 120 -21.45 -2.48 17.60
CA LYS A 120 -21.52 -1.13 17.01
C LYS A 120 -21.60 0.01 18.03
N LYS A 121 -21.69 -0.29 19.32
CA LYS A 121 -21.78 0.74 20.40
C LYS A 121 -20.42 1.27 20.83
N SER A 122 -19.33 0.59 20.48
CA SER A 122 -17.96 1.02 20.74
C SER A 122 -17.20 1.19 19.42
N LEU A 123 -16.37 2.22 19.33
CA LEU A 123 -15.45 2.46 18.22
C LEU A 123 -13.98 2.40 18.69
N ASP A 124 -13.73 1.80 19.86
CA ASP A 124 -12.39 1.67 20.39
C ASP A 124 -11.57 0.74 19.49
N ALA A 125 -10.40 1.22 19.07
CA ALA A 125 -9.46 0.43 18.27
C ALA A 125 -8.91 -0.81 19.02
N ASN A 126 -8.95 -0.80 20.37
CA ASN A 126 -8.55 -1.95 21.17
C ASN A 126 -9.59 -3.07 21.22
N ASP A 127 -10.80 -2.84 20.72
CA ASP A 127 -11.81 -3.89 20.62
C ASP A 127 -11.41 -4.94 19.57
N THR A 128 -11.58 -6.21 19.89
CA THR A 128 -11.14 -7.35 19.06
C THR A 128 -12.22 -7.85 18.09
N ASP A 129 -13.35 -7.17 17.99
CA ASP A 129 -14.48 -7.56 17.16
C ASP A 129 -14.60 -6.83 15.82
N TRP A 130 -13.57 -6.08 15.45
CA TRP A 130 -13.40 -5.51 14.12
C TRP A 130 -13.17 -6.60 13.06
N TYR A 131 -13.71 -6.40 11.85
CA TYR A 131 -13.46 -7.33 10.74
C TYR A 131 -13.66 -6.65 9.38
N PHE A 132 -13.11 -7.28 8.36
CA PHE A 132 -13.39 -7.02 6.96
C PHE A 132 -14.24 -8.16 6.38
N THR A 133 -15.04 -7.86 5.35
CA THR A 133 -15.72 -8.90 4.57
C THR A 133 -14.79 -9.42 3.47
N ASP A 134 -15.10 -10.62 2.97
CA ASP A 134 -14.31 -11.22 1.86
C ASP A 134 -14.44 -10.39 0.57
N SER A 135 -15.60 -9.75 0.34
CA SER A 135 -15.83 -8.94 -0.88
C SER A 135 -14.97 -7.68 -0.89
N GLU A 136 -14.91 -6.95 0.22
CA GLU A 136 -14.07 -5.75 0.29
C GLU A 136 -12.57 -6.08 0.23
N LEU A 137 -12.14 -7.19 0.86
CA LEU A 137 -10.76 -7.66 0.76
C LEU A 137 -10.40 -8.07 -0.68
N ALA A 138 -11.31 -8.75 -1.39
CA ALA A 138 -11.09 -9.12 -2.79
C ALA A 138 -10.93 -7.87 -3.68
N LEU A 139 -11.81 -6.87 -3.52
CA LEU A 139 -11.72 -5.61 -4.26
C LEU A 139 -10.45 -4.82 -3.91
N ALA A 140 -10.09 -4.74 -2.63
CA ALA A 140 -8.87 -4.08 -2.19
C ALA A 140 -7.62 -4.77 -2.77
N ALA A 141 -7.57 -6.11 -2.79
CA ALA A 141 -6.47 -6.86 -3.37
C ALA A 141 -6.33 -6.62 -4.88
N GLU A 142 -7.45 -6.54 -5.63
CA GLU A 142 -7.42 -6.20 -7.06
C GLU A 142 -6.93 -4.76 -7.30
N LEU A 143 -7.34 -3.81 -6.45
CA LEU A 143 -6.82 -2.44 -6.48
C LEU A 143 -5.31 -2.42 -6.23
N VAL A 144 -4.84 -3.11 -5.19
CA VAL A 144 -3.41 -3.23 -4.86
C VAL A 144 -2.62 -3.79 -6.05
N LYS A 145 -3.06 -4.90 -6.65
CA LYS A 145 -2.42 -5.49 -7.84
C LYS A 145 -2.33 -4.50 -9.01
N ARG A 146 -3.38 -3.72 -9.23
CA ARG A 146 -3.39 -2.68 -10.27
C ARG A 146 -2.37 -1.61 -9.97
N LEU A 147 -2.36 -1.04 -8.77
CA LEU A 147 -1.44 0.03 -8.37
C LEU A 147 0.02 -0.42 -8.34
N MET A 148 0.30 -1.66 -7.88
CA MET A 148 1.63 -2.26 -7.95
C MET A 148 2.19 -2.25 -9.38
N ARG A 149 1.36 -2.65 -10.37
CA ARG A 149 1.77 -2.64 -11.78
C ARG A 149 1.90 -1.23 -12.35
N GLU A 150 0.96 -0.34 -12.03
CA GLU A 150 0.90 1.03 -12.56
C GLU A 150 2.07 1.89 -12.09
N TYR A 151 2.47 1.74 -10.81
CA TYR A 151 3.53 2.52 -10.18
C TYR A 151 4.82 1.72 -9.93
N ASN A 152 4.90 0.48 -10.42
CA ASN A 152 6.05 -0.42 -10.23
C ASN A 152 6.43 -0.61 -8.75
N ILE A 153 5.43 -0.77 -7.87
CA ILE A 153 5.61 -0.97 -6.43
C ILE A 153 5.80 -2.45 -6.15
N PRO A 154 6.90 -2.87 -5.51
CA PRO A 154 7.12 -4.26 -5.16
C PRO A 154 6.15 -4.71 -4.06
N ALA A 155 5.83 -6.01 -4.02
CA ALA A 155 4.79 -6.53 -3.14
C ALA A 155 5.10 -6.40 -1.63
N ASP A 156 6.38 -6.39 -1.24
CA ASP A 156 6.85 -6.15 0.13
C ASP A 156 6.79 -4.66 0.55
N HIS A 157 6.51 -3.77 -0.40
CA HIS A 157 6.21 -2.35 -0.14
C HIS A 157 4.70 -2.07 0.01
N VAL A 158 3.87 -3.10 -0.01
CA VAL A 158 2.47 -3.01 0.43
C VAL A 158 2.43 -3.31 1.92
N ILE A 159 2.09 -2.32 2.73
CA ILE A 159 2.20 -2.36 4.19
C ILE A 159 0.94 -1.83 4.87
N MET A 160 0.81 -2.04 6.17
CA MET A 160 -0.24 -1.45 7.00
C MET A 160 0.22 -0.10 7.59
N HIS A 161 -0.70 0.79 7.95
CA HIS A 161 -0.38 2.00 8.73
C HIS A 161 0.31 1.64 10.06
N HIS A 162 -0.03 0.49 10.64
CA HIS A 162 0.68 -0.09 11.78
C HIS A 162 2.19 -0.19 11.59
N HIS A 163 2.62 -0.61 10.40
CA HIS A 163 4.05 -0.71 10.07
C HIS A 163 4.71 0.68 9.96
N VAL A 164 3.93 1.74 9.69
CA VAL A 164 4.46 3.10 9.59
C VAL A 164 4.62 3.71 10.98
N THR A 165 3.55 3.79 11.77
CA THR A 165 3.56 4.53 13.04
C THR A 165 3.45 3.65 14.29
N GLY A 166 3.02 2.39 14.17
CA GLY A 166 2.67 1.52 15.30
C GLY A 166 1.21 1.65 15.74
N LYS A 167 0.40 2.52 15.09
CA LYS A 167 -1.03 2.65 15.35
C LYS A 167 -1.75 1.32 15.14
N LEU A 168 -2.82 1.03 15.89
CA LEU A 168 -3.74 -0.08 15.62
C LEU A 168 -4.55 0.22 14.34
N CYS A 169 -3.92 -0.01 13.18
CA CYS A 169 -4.54 0.27 11.88
C CYS A 169 -3.94 -0.61 10.77
N PRO A 170 -4.72 -1.55 10.21
CA PRO A 170 -6.07 -1.98 10.59
C PRO A 170 -6.13 -2.71 11.94
N ALA A 171 -7.09 -2.36 12.80
CA ALA A 171 -7.15 -2.87 14.17
C ALA A 171 -7.21 -4.40 14.23
N MET A 172 -8.07 -5.04 13.43
CA MET A 172 -8.29 -6.50 13.42
C MET A 172 -7.05 -7.35 13.08
N TRP A 173 -5.94 -6.73 12.73
CA TRP A 173 -4.70 -7.43 12.37
C TRP A 173 -3.50 -7.04 13.24
N THR A 174 -3.68 -6.19 14.27
CA THR A 174 -2.53 -5.47 14.85
C THR A 174 -2.50 -5.40 16.37
N HIS A 175 -3.41 -6.07 17.11
CA HIS A 175 -3.37 -6.08 18.58
C HIS A 175 -2.24 -6.94 19.13
N ASN A 176 -1.81 -7.97 18.40
CA ASN A 176 -0.72 -8.88 18.76
C ASN A 176 -0.18 -9.60 17.52
N ASP A 177 0.95 -10.30 17.67
CA ASP A 177 1.60 -10.99 16.55
C ASP A 177 0.76 -12.13 15.93
N ALA A 178 -0.16 -12.75 16.69
CA ALA A 178 -1.03 -13.81 16.16
C ALA A 178 -2.04 -13.25 15.14
N GLU A 179 -2.51 -12.03 15.33
CA GLU A 179 -3.46 -11.37 14.41
C GLU A 179 -2.81 -10.96 13.09
N LEU A 180 -1.49 -10.86 13.01
CA LEU A 180 -0.76 -10.66 11.76
C LEU A 180 -1.05 -11.77 10.72
N GLU A 181 -1.59 -12.90 11.14
CA GLU A 181 -2.04 -13.94 10.21
C GLU A 181 -3.14 -13.44 9.26
N GLY A 182 -4.06 -12.59 9.74
CA GLY A 182 -5.06 -11.93 8.88
C GLY A 182 -4.41 -11.05 7.81
N TRP A 183 -3.39 -10.29 8.19
CA TRP A 183 -2.57 -9.52 7.25
C TRP A 183 -1.86 -10.42 6.23
N ARG A 184 -1.23 -11.53 6.69
CA ARG A 184 -0.55 -12.49 5.80
C ARG A 184 -1.52 -13.13 4.78
N LYS A 185 -2.76 -13.42 5.19
CA LYS A 185 -3.81 -13.90 4.27
C LYS A 185 -4.13 -12.85 3.21
N PHE A 186 -4.31 -11.60 3.60
CA PHE A 186 -4.54 -10.51 2.65
C PHE A 186 -3.35 -10.32 1.70
N GLN A 187 -2.11 -10.41 2.18
CA GLN A 187 -0.91 -10.34 1.34
C GLN A 187 -0.90 -11.39 0.24
N LYS A 188 -1.31 -12.63 0.55
CA LYS A 188 -1.42 -13.72 -0.45
C LYS A 188 -2.44 -13.41 -1.55
N MET A 189 -3.49 -12.63 -1.25
CA MET A 189 -4.51 -12.27 -2.25
C MET A 189 -3.95 -11.38 -3.37
N PHE A 190 -2.93 -10.57 -3.10
CA PHE A 190 -2.25 -9.78 -4.14
C PHE A 190 -0.89 -10.36 -4.59
N GLY A 191 -0.59 -11.59 -4.18
CA GLY A 191 0.55 -12.35 -4.70
C GLY A 191 1.82 -12.26 -3.87
N TYR A 192 1.76 -11.71 -2.64
CA TYR A 192 2.89 -11.71 -1.72
C TYR A 192 2.76 -12.82 -0.68
N ASP A 193 3.79 -13.62 -0.54
CA ASP A 193 3.88 -14.65 0.50
C ASP A 193 5.20 -14.48 1.27
N ALA A 194 5.11 -13.87 2.45
CA ALA A 194 6.26 -13.62 3.32
C ALA A 194 6.95 -14.92 3.80
N SER A 195 6.27 -16.06 3.75
CA SER A 195 6.88 -17.36 4.09
C SER A 195 7.74 -17.91 2.96
N LYS A 196 7.47 -17.48 1.73
CA LYS A 196 8.36 -17.64 0.60
C LYS A 196 9.36 -16.47 0.65
N THR A 197 10.27 -16.47 1.63
CA THR A 197 11.48 -15.68 1.47
C THR A 197 11.92 -15.89 0.04
N VAL A 198 12.18 -14.80 -0.67
CA VAL A 198 12.96 -14.87 -1.90
C VAL A 198 14.27 -15.52 -1.47
N SER A 199 14.30 -16.84 -1.45
CA SER A 199 15.54 -17.53 -1.64
C SER A 199 16.05 -16.91 -2.93
N THR A 200 17.13 -16.14 -2.85
CA THR A 200 18.02 -16.00 -3.99
C THR A 200 17.88 -17.33 -4.72
N PRO A 201 17.46 -17.37 -5.98
CA PRO A 201 17.22 -18.64 -6.64
C PRO A 201 18.48 -19.46 -6.43
N THR A 202 18.43 -20.37 -5.49
CA THR A 202 19.40 -21.42 -5.35
C THR A 202 19.07 -22.28 -6.54
N THR A 203 19.78 -22.08 -7.63
CA THR A 203 19.73 -22.89 -8.82
C THR A 203 20.05 -24.31 -8.39
N THR A 204 19.01 -25.10 -8.22
CA THR A 204 19.10 -26.56 -8.17
C THR A 204 18.95 -27.17 -9.56
N THR A 205 19.05 -26.38 -10.61
CA THR A 205 19.39 -26.88 -11.94
C THR A 205 20.90 -27.10 -11.96
N PRO A 206 21.39 -28.26 -12.40
CA PRO A 206 22.81 -28.44 -12.64
C PRO A 206 23.29 -27.29 -13.52
N ASP A 207 24.39 -26.66 -13.13
CA ASP A 207 25.03 -25.64 -13.94
C ASP A 207 25.32 -26.27 -15.30
N ASP A 208 24.59 -25.85 -16.35
CA ASP A 208 24.75 -26.34 -17.70
C ASP A 208 25.91 -25.61 -18.42
N GLY A 209 26.69 -24.83 -17.68
CA GLY A 209 27.83 -24.04 -18.19
C GLY A 209 27.42 -22.86 -19.07
N LYS A 210 26.11 -22.52 -19.14
CA LYS A 210 25.60 -21.41 -19.93
C LYS A 210 25.43 -20.15 -19.09
N LEU A 211 25.69 -18.99 -19.69
CA LEU A 211 25.45 -17.70 -19.12
C LEU A 211 24.07 -17.21 -19.51
N TYR A 212 23.25 -16.88 -18.52
CA TYR A 212 21.93 -16.28 -18.69
C TYR A 212 21.99 -14.79 -18.37
N TYR A 213 21.44 -13.96 -19.25
CA TYR A 213 21.42 -12.51 -19.09
C TYR A 213 20.02 -12.02 -18.74
N VAL A 214 19.94 -11.09 -17.78
CA VAL A 214 18.71 -10.37 -17.48
C VAL A 214 18.83 -8.97 -18.08
N GLN A 215 17.95 -8.65 -19.03
CA GLN A 215 17.87 -7.32 -19.60
C GLN A 215 17.04 -6.41 -18.71
N VAL A 216 17.65 -5.34 -18.17
CA VAL A 216 16.97 -4.38 -17.25
C VAL A 216 16.57 -3.08 -17.93
N GLY A 217 16.87 -2.90 -19.23
CA GLY A 217 16.47 -1.75 -20.03
C GLY A 217 16.92 -1.84 -21.48
N ALA A 218 16.29 -1.07 -22.36
CA ALA A 218 16.69 -0.88 -23.75
C ALA A 218 16.64 0.61 -24.10
N PHE A 219 17.73 1.17 -24.63
CA PHE A 219 17.89 2.59 -24.89
C PHE A 219 18.29 2.85 -26.33
N LYS A 220 17.68 3.85 -26.97
CA LYS A 220 18.10 4.31 -28.31
C LYS A 220 19.36 5.18 -28.27
N SER A 221 19.64 5.82 -27.14
CA SER A 221 20.82 6.65 -26.90
C SER A 221 21.86 5.87 -26.07
N LYS A 222 23.10 5.85 -26.54
CA LYS A 222 24.24 5.28 -25.80
C LYS A 222 24.44 5.99 -24.46
N GLU A 223 24.36 7.32 -24.46
CA GLU A 223 24.52 8.16 -23.26
C GLU A 223 23.48 7.82 -22.20
N ASN A 224 22.22 7.68 -22.59
CA ASN A 224 21.16 7.29 -21.67
C ASN A 224 21.37 5.89 -21.09
N ALA A 225 21.86 4.95 -21.89
CA ALA A 225 22.23 3.62 -21.43
C ALA A 225 23.37 3.66 -20.41
N GLU A 226 24.43 4.45 -20.68
CA GLU A 226 25.58 4.61 -19.77
C GLU A 226 25.18 5.28 -18.45
N ASN A 227 24.32 6.30 -18.49
CA ASN A 227 23.81 6.95 -17.28
C ASN A 227 22.97 5.98 -16.44
N TYR A 228 22.10 5.20 -17.07
CA TYR A 228 21.33 4.18 -16.37
C TYR A 228 22.21 3.05 -15.82
N LEU A 229 23.25 2.63 -16.56
CA LEU A 229 24.20 1.63 -16.09
C LEU A 229 24.88 2.04 -14.78
N LYS A 230 25.28 3.31 -14.61
CA LYS A 230 25.87 3.81 -13.36
C LYS A 230 24.93 3.62 -12.16
N GLU A 231 23.63 3.83 -12.34
CA GLU A 231 22.63 3.58 -11.28
C GLU A 231 22.47 2.09 -10.99
N VAL A 232 22.42 1.27 -12.03
CA VAL A 232 22.32 -0.20 -11.88
C VAL A 232 23.56 -0.77 -11.20
N GLN A 233 24.75 -0.27 -11.51
CA GLN A 233 26.01 -0.74 -10.93
C GLN A 233 26.15 -0.45 -9.43
N LYS A 234 25.42 0.52 -8.89
CA LYS A 234 25.36 0.74 -7.43
C LYS A 234 24.81 -0.49 -6.70
N LYS A 235 23.91 -1.21 -7.33
CA LYS A 235 23.27 -2.42 -6.77
C LYS A 235 23.89 -3.73 -7.31
N TYR A 236 24.34 -3.71 -8.54
CA TYR A 236 24.90 -4.86 -9.28
C TYR A 236 26.21 -4.48 -9.94
N PRO A 237 27.35 -4.53 -9.22
CA PRO A 237 28.64 -4.03 -9.71
C PRO A 237 29.12 -4.67 -11.03
N GLY A 238 28.68 -5.89 -11.35
CA GLY A 238 29.00 -6.61 -12.58
C GLY A 238 28.10 -6.29 -13.79
N ALA A 239 27.16 -5.34 -13.66
CA ALA A 239 26.31 -4.96 -14.79
C ALA A 239 27.10 -4.30 -15.92
N PHE A 240 26.72 -4.58 -17.17
CA PHE A 240 27.35 -4.03 -18.36
C PHE A 240 26.32 -3.75 -19.47
N ILE A 241 26.72 -2.94 -20.46
CA ILE A 241 25.92 -2.68 -21.66
C ILE A 241 26.33 -3.68 -22.75
N LYS A 242 25.33 -4.36 -23.34
CA LYS A 242 25.52 -5.16 -24.58
C LYS A 242 24.84 -4.40 -25.73
N LYS A 243 25.60 -4.09 -26.75
CA LYS A 243 25.04 -3.56 -28.01
C LYS A 243 24.45 -4.73 -28.81
N MET A 244 23.20 -4.57 -29.21
CA MET A 244 22.53 -5.51 -30.12
C MET A 244 22.51 -4.94 -31.53
#